data_a711f3d773e830ac5723ec644e315371
#
_entry.id   a711f3d773e830ac5723ec644e315371
#
_cell.length_a   1.000
_cell.length_b   1.000
_cell.length_c   1.000
_cell.angle_alpha   90.00
_cell.angle_beta   90.00
_cell.angle_gamma   90.00
#
_symmetry.space_group_name_H-M   'P 1'
#
loop_
_entity.id
_entity.type
_entity.pdbx_description
1 polymer ?
#
loop_
_entity_poly.entity_id
_entity_poly.type
_entity_poly.pdbx_seq_one_letter_code
_entity_poly.pdbx_strand_id
1 'polypeptide(L)'
;DAVKPTRVLNAAGVTGRPHVDWCAVNKQTVIRTNIIGCLNLADLCWQRQLHCTLYATGCIFEYDDAHPLGGGVSTAFTEEDRANFTGSYYSLTKGFCEEMLRAYLDHLTVLRVRMPISDDLSPRNFITKISKYEKVVNIPNSMTVLYDLLPASLALSKRKLSGIYNFCNPGAISHNECLELYKKHVDPDY
;
A
#
# COMPACT_ATOMS: atom_id res chain seq x y z
N ASP A 1 8.14 -27.55 0.20
CA ASP A 1 9.00 -27.92 1.35
C ASP A 1 10.50 -27.98 1.02
N ALA A 2 10.91 -27.63 -0.21
CA ALA A 2 12.34 -27.55 -0.58
C ALA A 2 13.08 -26.38 0.10
N VAL A 3 12.38 -25.29 0.40
CA VAL A 3 12.94 -24.03 0.95
C VAL A 3 12.62 -24.01 2.42
N LYS A 4 12.59 -24.53 3.31
CA LYS A 4 12.29 -24.41 4.76
C LYS A 4 12.34 -22.94 5.23
N PRO A 5 11.40 -22.08 4.86
CA PRO A 5 11.45 -20.66 5.20
C PRO A 5 11.27 -20.47 6.70
N THR A 6 11.92 -19.44 7.25
CA THR A 6 11.72 -19.03 8.65
C THR A 6 10.72 -17.85 8.75
N ARG A 7 10.45 -17.20 7.65
CA ARG A 7 9.48 -16.10 7.49
C ARG A 7 9.08 -15.93 6.02
N VAL A 8 7.96 -15.29 5.78
CA VAL A 8 7.44 -15.04 4.43
C VAL A 8 7.25 -13.55 4.23
N LEU A 9 7.67 -13.04 3.07
CA LEU A 9 7.41 -11.67 2.63
C LEU A 9 6.49 -11.75 1.41
N ASN A 10 5.27 -11.25 1.54
CA ASN A 10 4.27 -11.30 0.48
C ASN A 10 4.12 -9.94 -0.19
N ALA A 11 4.75 -9.76 -1.34
CA ALA A 11 4.57 -8.61 -2.22
C ALA A 11 3.72 -8.94 -3.45
N ALA A 12 3.04 -10.09 -3.47
CA ALA A 12 2.17 -10.47 -4.58
C ALA A 12 0.86 -9.69 -4.56
N GLY A 13 0.44 -9.22 -5.72
CA GLY A 13 -0.81 -8.50 -5.88
C GLY A 13 -1.05 -8.02 -7.30
N VAL A 14 -2.32 -7.81 -7.62
CA VAL A 14 -2.76 -7.21 -8.89
C VAL A 14 -3.32 -5.84 -8.60
N THR A 15 -2.73 -4.81 -9.21
CA THR A 15 -3.14 -3.40 -9.04
C THR A 15 -3.83 -2.82 -10.28
N GLY A 16 -3.91 -3.63 -11.36
CA GLY A 16 -4.43 -3.21 -12.66
C GLY A 16 -3.39 -2.51 -13.54
N ARG A 17 -3.60 -2.63 -14.86
CA ARG A 17 -2.79 -1.96 -15.90
C ARG A 17 -3.68 -1.64 -17.09
N PRO A 18 -3.61 -0.44 -17.66
CA PRO A 18 -2.71 0.70 -17.33
C PRO A 18 -3.07 1.41 -16.02
N HIS A 19 -4.31 1.31 -15.55
CA HIS A 19 -4.81 1.95 -14.33
C HIS A 19 -5.73 1.01 -13.52
N VAL A 20 -6.16 1.46 -12.35
CA VAL A 20 -6.90 0.67 -11.36
C VAL A 20 -8.26 0.16 -11.85
N ASP A 21 -8.88 0.84 -12.82
CA ASP A 21 -10.18 0.45 -13.39
C ASP A 21 -10.15 -0.90 -14.10
N TRP A 22 -8.97 -1.37 -14.54
CA TRP A 22 -8.78 -2.73 -15.01
C TRP A 22 -9.32 -3.77 -14.02
N CYS A 23 -9.22 -3.50 -12.73
CA CYS A 23 -9.72 -4.38 -11.67
C CYS A 23 -11.24 -4.57 -11.73
N ALA A 24 -11.99 -3.56 -12.17
CA ALA A 24 -13.45 -3.61 -12.26
C ALA A 24 -13.95 -4.56 -13.35
N VAL A 25 -13.16 -4.77 -14.41
CA VAL A 25 -13.50 -5.68 -15.53
C VAL A 25 -12.81 -7.04 -15.43
N ASN A 26 -11.86 -7.21 -14.51
CA ASN A 26 -11.11 -8.46 -14.28
C ASN A 26 -11.31 -9.01 -12.86
N LYS A 27 -12.54 -8.95 -12.36
CA LYS A 27 -12.91 -9.22 -10.96
C LYS A 27 -12.42 -10.57 -10.45
N GLN A 28 -12.57 -11.65 -11.22
CA GLN A 28 -12.16 -12.99 -10.81
C GLN A 28 -10.64 -13.08 -10.58
N THR A 29 -9.85 -12.47 -11.46
CA THR A 29 -8.39 -12.42 -11.31
C THR A 29 -8.00 -11.64 -10.06
N VAL A 30 -8.67 -10.52 -9.81
CA VAL A 30 -8.43 -9.68 -8.61
C VAL A 30 -8.80 -10.45 -7.33
N ILE A 31 -9.97 -11.08 -7.28
CA ILE A 31 -10.38 -11.90 -6.13
C ILE A 31 -9.39 -13.03 -5.90
N ARG A 32 -9.06 -13.78 -6.96
CA ARG A 32 -8.17 -14.94 -6.86
C ARG A 32 -6.79 -14.54 -6.32
N THR A 33 -6.23 -13.43 -6.79
CA THR A 33 -4.88 -13.01 -6.40
C THR A 33 -4.86 -12.23 -5.09
N ASN A 34 -5.72 -11.18 -4.97
CA ASN A 34 -5.64 -10.23 -3.87
C ASN A 34 -6.37 -10.70 -2.60
N ILE A 35 -7.35 -11.59 -2.73
CA ILE A 35 -8.10 -12.13 -1.59
C ILE A 35 -7.70 -13.57 -1.33
N ILE A 36 -8.07 -14.51 -2.22
CA ILE A 36 -7.89 -15.94 -1.98
C ILE A 36 -6.40 -16.28 -1.79
N GLY A 37 -5.54 -15.84 -2.71
CA GLY A 37 -4.10 -16.09 -2.64
C GLY A 37 -3.45 -15.49 -1.39
N CYS A 38 -3.87 -14.29 -1.01
CA CYS A 38 -3.37 -13.61 0.18
C CYS A 38 -3.79 -14.33 1.48
N LEU A 39 -5.09 -14.66 1.60
CA LEU A 39 -5.62 -15.35 2.77
C LEU A 39 -5.05 -16.77 2.91
N ASN A 40 -4.97 -17.53 1.80
CA ASN A 40 -4.34 -18.84 1.82
C ASN A 40 -2.90 -18.80 2.30
N LEU A 41 -2.14 -17.78 1.89
CA LEU A 41 -0.75 -17.65 2.35
C LEU A 41 -0.67 -17.27 3.83
N ALA A 42 -1.53 -16.38 4.31
CA ALA A 42 -1.61 -16.02 5.72
C ALA A 42 -1.97 -17.23 6.58
N ASP A 43 -3.00 -18.00 6.16
CA ASP A 43 -3.43 -19.23 6.85
C ASP A 43 -2.33 -20.31 6.89
N LEU A 44 -1.66 -20.54 5.76
CA LEU A 44 -0.53 -21.48 5.71
C LEU A 44 0.63 -21.04 6.59
N CYS A 45 0.91 -19.76 6.70
CA CYS A 45 1.93 -19.23 7.60
C CYS A 45 1.52 -19.44 9.07
N TRP A 46 0.28 -19.15 9.40
CA TRP A 46 -0.28 -19.36 10.73
C TRP A 46 -0.22 -20.84 11.14
N GLN A 47 -0.71 -21.77 10.30
CA GLN A 47 -0.65 -23.22 10.56
C GLN A 47 0.79 -23.74 10.79
N ARG A 48 1.78 -23.12 10.14
CA ARG A 48 3.19 -23.49 10.25
C ARG A 48 3.98 -22.68 11.26
N GLN A 49 3.32 -21.80 12.01
CA GLN A 49 3.96 -20.90 12.99
C GLN A 49 5.07 -20.03 12.35
N LEU A 50 4.85 -19.64 11.09
CA LEU A 50 5.72 -18.76 10.34
C LEU A 50 5.21 -17.33 10.42
N HIS A 51 6.11 -16.39 10.61
CA HIS A 51 5.78 -14.97 10.52
C HIS A 51 5.64 -14.55 9.05
N CYS A 52 4.54 -13.88 8.71
CA CYS A 52 4.28 -13.34 7.38
C CYS A 52 4.28 -11.81 7.43
N THR A 53 4.95 -11.17 6.47
CA THR A 53 4.87 -9.73 6.24
C THR A 53 4.17 -9.48 4.91
N LEU A 54 3.05 -8.80 4.93
CA LEU A 54 2.25 -8.45 3.75
C LEU A 54 2.45 -6.99 3.38
N TYR A 55 2.87 -6.72 2.14
CA TYR A 55 2.82 -5.38 1.56
C TYR A 55 1.40 -5.10 1.06
N ALA A 56 0.62 -4.43 1.91
CA ALA A 56 -0.77 -4.04 1.68
C ALA A 56 -0.87 -2.64 1.06
N THR A 57 -1.95 -1.93 1.26
CA THR A 57 -2.15 -0.60 0.69
C THR A 57 -2.93 0.31 1.63
N GLY A 58 -2.60 1.59 1.64
CA GLY A 58 -3.42 2.65 2.24
C GLY A 58 -4.47 3.24 1.29
N CYS A 59 -4.58 2.74 0.04
CA CYS A 59 -5.64 3.15 -0.90
C CYS A 59 -7.02 2.56 -0.53
N ILE A 60 -7.31 2.44 0.73
CA ILE A 60 -8.55 1.89 1.30
C ILE A 60 -9.32 2.93 2.11
N PHE A 61 -8.83 4.16 2.11
CA PHE A 61 -9.41 5.27 2.86
C PHE A 61 -9.85 6.41 1.95
N GLU A 62 -10.92 7.08 2.33
CA GLU A 62 -11.37 8.37 1.81
C GLU A 62 -11.69 9.30 2.97
N TYR A 63 -11.55 10.60 2.76
CA TYR A 63 -11.85 11.60 3.77
C TYR A 63 -13.33 11.54 4.17
N ASP A 64 -13.59 11.67 5.48
CA ASP A 64 -14.91 11.68 6.07
C ASP A 64 -14.99 12.74 7.19
N ASP A 65 -16.10 12.80 7.92
CA ASP A 65 -16.32 13.78 8.99
C ASP A 65 -15.33 13.63 10.16
N ALA A 66 -14.88 12.41 10.43
CA ALA A 66 -13.88 12.14 11.47
C ALA A 66 -12.44 12.41 10.98
N HIS A 67 -12.22 12.29 9.68
CA HIS A 67 -10.93 12.44 9.01
C HIS A 67 -11.04 13.47 7.86
N PRO A 68 -11.26 14.75 8.16
CA PRO A 68 -11.49 15.77 7.15
C PRO A 68 -10.22 16.12 6.37
N LEU A 69 -10.39 16.48 5.09
CA LEU A 69 -9.29 17.01 4.29
C LEU A 69 -8.71 18.28 4.95
N GLY A 70 -7.41 18.28 5.18
CA GLY A 70 -6.71 19.39 5.82
C GLY A 70 -6.79 19.41 7.35
N GLY A 71 -7.37 18.40 7.99
CA GLY A 71 -7.50 18.29 9.45
C GLY A 71 -6.19 18.05 10.21
N GLY A 72 -5.10 17.78 9.50
CA GLY A 72 -3.78 17.57 10.09
C GLY A 72 -3.58 16.18 10.70
N VAL A 73 -2.49 16.03 11.47
CA VAL A 73 -2.08 14.71 12.01
C VAL A 73 -3.07 14.16 13.03
N SER A 74 -3.72 15.01 13.80
CA SER A 74 -4.66 14.59 14.86
C SER A 74 -5.95 13.94 14.32
N THR A 75 -6.27 14.16 13.07
CA THR A 75 -7.43 13.58 12.39
C THR A 75 -7.02 12.67 11.22
N ALA A 76 -5.75 12.25 11.18
CA ALA A 76 -5.28 11.31 10.16
C ALA A 76 -5.75 9.89 10.49
N PHE A 77 -5.93 9.06 9.46
CA PHE A 77 -6.23 7.64 9.63
C PHE A 77 -5.11 6.90 10.37
N THR A 78 -5.49 6.13 11.36
CA THR A 78 -4.62 5.32 12.20
C THR A 78 -4.66 3.84 11.78
N GLU A 79 -3.88 3.01 12.44
CA GLU A 79 -3.87 1.56 12.25
C GLU A 79 -5.15 0.88 12.75
N GLU A 80 -5.86 1.53 13.69
CA GLU A 80 -7.13 1.02 14.24
C GLU A 80 -8.31 1.24 13.29
N ASP A 81 -8.20 2.23 12.39
CA ASP A 81 -9.28 2.56 11.47
C ASP A 81 -9.52 1.45 10.45
N ARG A 82 -10.80 1.27 10.13
CA ARG A 82 -11.28 0.33 9.13
C ARG A 82 -11.36 0.99 7.76
N ALA A 83 -11.13 0.20 6.71
CA ALA A 83 -11.30 0.67 5.34
C ALA A 83 -12.70 1.24 5.11
N ASN A 84 -12.79 2.47 4.60
CA ASN A 84 -14.05 3.16 4.31
C ASN A 84 -14.22 3.51 2.81
N PHE A 85 -13.20 3.33 1.98
CA PHE A 85 -13.25 3.65 0.55
C PHE A 85 -13.60 2.45 -0.32
N THR A 86 -14.74 2.55 -1.01
CA THR A 86 -15.26 1.52 -1.93
C THR A 86 -15.33 1.98 -3.39
N GLY A 87 -14.84 3.19 -3.70
CA GLY A 87 -14.94 3.83 -5.01
C GLY A 87 -14.18 3.14 -6.14
N SER A 88 -13.28 2.19 -5.83
CA SER A 88 -12.67 1.30 -6.81
C SER A 88 -12.79 -0.15 -6.39
N TYR A 89 -12.92 -1.06 -7.37
CA TYR A 89 -12.96 -2.50 -7.09
C TYR A 89 -11.67 -3.01 -6.45
N TYR A 90 -10.53 -2.39 -6.79
CA TYR A 90 -9.25 -2.64 -6.13
C TYR A 90 -9.32 -2.31 -4.63
N SER A 91 -9.71 -1.09 -4.29
CA SER A 91 -9.79 -0.63 -2.89
C SER A 91 -10.78 -1.45 -2.08
N LEU A 92 -11.97 -1.70 -2.64
CA LEU A 92 -12.98 -2.56 -2.03
C LEU A 92 -12.41 -3.93 -1.67
N THR A 93 -11.77 -4.61 -2.62
CA THR A 93 -11.22 -5.96 -2.39
C THR A 93 -10.04 -5.96 -1.42
N LYS A 94 -9.21 -4.91 -1.43
CA LYS A 94 -8.09 -4.76 -0.49
C LYS A 94 -8.58 -4.49 0.92
N GLY A 95 -9.63 -3.67 1.10
CA GLY A 95 -10.25 -3.42 2.40
C GLY A 95 -10.87 -4.69 2.99
N PHE A 96 -11.64 -5.45 2.20
CA PHE A 96 -12.18 -6.73 2.66
C PHE A 96 -11.10 -7.75 3.01
N CYS A 97 -10.03 -7.82 2.21
CA CYS A 97 -8.92 -8.72 2.50
C CYS A 97 -8.26 -8.35 3.83
N GLU A 98 -7.99 -7.06 4.07
CA GLU A 98 -7.39 -6.61 5.33
C GLU A 98 -8.28 -6.92 6.53
N GLU A 99 -9.58 -6.73 6.41
CA GLU A 99 -10.52 -7.05 7.48
C GLU A 99 -10.47 -8.55 7.86
N MET A 100 -10.45 -9.44 6.86
CA MET A 100 -10.31 -10.89 7.12
C MET A 100 -8.93 -11.25 7.68
N LEU A 101 -7.89 -10.56 7.29
CA LEU A 101 -6.52 -10.79 7.79
C LEU A 101 -6.33 -10.41 9.26
N ARG A 102 -7.22 -9.60 9.84
CA ARG A 102 -7.18 -9.26 11.26
C ARG A 102 -7.25 -10.49 12.18
N ALA A 103 -7.85 -11.58 11.70
CA ALA A 103 -7.87 -12.85 12.43
C ALA A 103 -6.49 -13.55 12.55
N TYR A 104 -5.50 -13.12 11.77
CA TYR A 104 -4.16 -13.70 11.70
C TYR A 104 -3.06 -12.78 12.25
N LEU A 105 -3.42 -11.63 12.86
CA LEU A 105 -2.45 -10.62 13.26
C LEU A 105 -1.39 -11.09 14.25
N ASP A 106 -1.61 -12.15 14.99
CA ASP A 106 -0.59 -12.75 15.88
C ASP A 106 0.67 -13.22 15.14
N HIS A 107 0.54 -13.54 13.86
CA HIS A 107 1.62 -14.04 13.00
C HIS A 107 1.84 -13.20 11.75
N LEU A 108 1.13 -12.06 11.63
CA LEU A 108 1.09 -11.26 10.43
C LEU A 108 1.45 -9.80 10.70
N THR A 109 2.36 -9.27 9.89
CA THR A 109 2.57 -7.82 9.73
C THR A 109 1.88 -7.35 8.47
N VAL A 110 0.96 -6.40 8.56
CA VAL A 110 0.31 -5.74 7.42
C VAL A 110 0.89 -4.35 7.25
N LEU A 111 1.55 -4.09 6.14
CA LEU A 111 2.18 -2.81 5.82
C LEU A 111 1.31 -2.05 4.80
N ARG A 112 0.58 -1.04 5.22
CA ARG A 112 -0.22 -0.18 4.35
C ARG A 112 0.69 0.79 3.59
N VAL A 113 1.20 0.34 2.45
CA VAL A 113 2.03 1.14 1.55
C VAL A 113 1.17 2.18 0.83
N ARG A 114 1.69 3.39 0.64
CA ARG A 114 0.99 4.47 -0.04
C ARG A 114 1.88 5.12 -1.10
N MET A 115 1.41 5.18 -2.36
CA MET A 115 2.09 5.86 -3.46
C MET A 115 3.61 5.63 -3.43
N PRO A 116 4.10 4.37 -3.65
CA PRO A 116 5.51 4.06 -3.51
C PRO A 116 6.35 4.82 -4.53
N ILE A 117 7.40 5.46 -4.04
CA ILE A 117 8.38 6.21 -4.83
C ILE A 117 9.78 5.65 -4.62
N SER A 118 10.56 5.61 -5.70
CA SER A 118 11.95 5.21 -5.75
C SER A 118 12.80 6.31 -6.40
N ASP A 119 14.10 6.19 -6.28
CA ASP A 119 15.09 7.08 -6.88
C ASP A 119 15.38 6.78 -8.36
N ASP A 120 14.76 5.74 -8.91
CA ASP A 120 14.82 5.41 -10.33
C ASP A 120 13.69 6.04 -11.14
N LEU A 121 13.86 6.14 -12.46
CA LEU A 121 12.82 6.59 -13.39
C LEU A 121 12.01 5.42 -13.96
N SER A 122 11.86 4.33 -13.21
CA SER A 122 11.09 3.17 -13.62
C SER A 122 9.65 3.60 -14.01
N PRO A 123 9.08 3.01 -15.09
CA PRO A 123 7.69 3.28 -15.48
C PRO A 123 6.66 2.95 -14.39
N ARG A 124 7.05 2.20 -13.35
CA ARG A 124 6.19 1.88 -12.21
C ARG A 124 6.26 2.91 -11.08
N ASN A 125 7.31 3.72 -11.06
CA ASN A 125 7.48 4.77 -10.07
C ASN A 125 6.31 5.77 -10.17
N PHE A 126 5.77 6.15 -9.04
CA PHE A 126 4.66 7.08 -8.95
C PHE A 126 5.00 8.43 -9.61
N ILE A 127 6.17 9.00 -9.34
CA ILE A 127 6.61 10.28 -9.91
C ILE A 127 6.71 10.18 -11.44
N THR A 128 7.33 9.13 -11.98
CA THR A 128 7.44 8.90 -13.42
C THR A 128 6.06 8.77 -14.10
N LYS A 129 5.06 8.27 -13.39
CA LYS A 129 3.69 8.20 -13.92
C LYS A 129 3.02 9.56 -13.96
N ILE A 130 3.02 10.29 -12.83
CA ILE A 130 2.31 11.57 -12.75
C ILE A 130 2.96 12.63 -13.62
N SER A 131 4.28 12.59 -13.86
CA SER A 131 4.96 13.51 -14.77
C SER A 131 4.51 13.38 -16.24
N LYS A 132 3.80 12.31 -16.60
CA LYS A 132 3.24 12.06 -17.94
C LYS A 132 1.75 12.34 -18.05
N TYR A 133 1.10 12.72 -16.97
CA TYR A 133 -0.35 12.97 -16.97
C TYR A 133 -0.64 14.40 -17.40
N GLU A 134 -1.64 14.58 -18.25
CA GLU A 134 -2.12 15.91 -18.64
C GLU A 134 -2.77 16.66 -17.47
N LYS A 135 -3.36 15.92 -16.54
CA LYS A 135 -4.04 16.46 -15.36
C LYS A 135 -3.76 15.58 -14.15
N VAL A 136 -3.49 16.19 -13.02
CA VAL A 136 -3.32 15.52 -11.73
C VAL A 136 -4.28 16.09 -10.69
N VAL A 137 -4.66 15.25 -9.73
CA VAL A 137 -5.41 15.73 -8.55
C VAL A 137 -4.46 16.46 -7.61
N ASN A 138 -4.91 17.58 -7.05
CA ASN A 138 -4.11 18.36 -6.10
C ASN A 138 -4.60 18.13 -4.67
N ILE A 139 -4.45 16.90 -4.19
CA ILE A 139 -4.85 16.48 -2.84
C ILE A 139 -3.61 15.94 -2.14
N PRO A 140 -3.25 16.44 -0.92
CA PRO A 140 -2.16 15.91 -0.14
C PRO A 140 -2.36 14.43 0.20
N ASN A 141 -1.29 13.65 0.10
CA ASN A 141 -1.29 12.23 0.41
C ASN A 141 0.01 11.83 1.07
N SER A 142 -0.04 10.79 1.90
CA SER A 142 1.15 10.13 2.42
C SER A 142 1.88 9.39 1.29
N MET A 143 3.19 9.27 1.41
CA MET A 143 4.05 8.57 0.44
C MET A 143 4.91 7.53 1.14
N THR A 144 5.25 6.47 0.42
CA THR A 144 6.20 5.45 0.85
C THR A 144 7.49 5.60 0.04
N VAL A 145 8.53 6.15 0.62
CA VAL A 145 9.86 6.22 0.01
C VAL A 145 10.51 4.85 0.16
N LEU A 146 10.65 4.11 -0.95
CA LEU A 146 11.10 2.72 -0.93
C LEU A 146 12.51 2.57 -0.39
N TYR A 147 13.40 3.53 -0.66
CA TYR A 147 14.77 3.53 -0.16
C TYR A 147 14.82 3.48 1.38
N ASP A 148 13.95 4.24 2.04
CA ASP A 148 13.87 4.29 3.51
C ASP A 148 13.11 3.09 4.08
N LEU A 149 11.95 2.77 3.48
CA LEU A 149 10.98 1.89 4.12
C LEU A 149 11.17 0.41 3.78
N LEU A 150 11.81 0.04 2.66
CA LEU A 150 12.12 -1.38 2.40
C LEU A 150 13.08 -1.98 3.43
N PRO A 151 14.19 -1.33 3.80
CA PRO A 151 15.03 -1.84 4.90
C PRO A 151 14.27 -1.93 6.23
N ALA A 152 13.41 -0.96 6.53
CA ALA A 152 12.57 -0.97 7.72
C ALA A 152 11.61 -2.17 7.73
N SER A 153 10.98 -2.50 6.58
CA SER A 153 10.09 -3.67 6.46
C SER A 153 10.82 -4.98 6.76
N LEU A 154 12.06 -5.12 6.32
CA LEU A 154 12.89 -6.28 6.64
C LEU A 154 13.24 -6.34 8.13
N ALA A 155 13.50 -5.19 8.76
CA ALA A 155 13.75 -5.13 10.20
C ALA A 155 12.52 -5.52 11.02
N LEU A 156 11.31 -5.07 10.64
CA LEU A 156 10.04 -5.48 11.24
C LEU A 156 9.84 -7.00 11.12
N SER A 157 10.03 -7.53 9.91
CA SER A 157 9.94 -8.97 9.64
C SER A 157 10.95 -9.79 10.45
N LYS A 158 12.21 -9.33 10.57
CA LYS A 158 13.24 -10.00 11.39
C LYS A 158 12.86 -10.08 12.86
N ARG A 159 12.23 -9.03 13.38
CA ARG A 159 11.74 -8.96 14.77
C ARG A 159 10.41 -9.68 14.97
N LYS A 160 9.78 -10.17 13.91
CA LYS A 160 8.42 -10.76 13.93
C LYS A 160 7.39 -9.84 14.58
N LEU A 161 7.51 -8.52 14.34
CA LEU A 161 6.53 -7.57 14.84
C LEU A 161 5.22 -7.78 14.09
N SER A 162 4.16 -7.99 14.85
CA SER A 162 2.82 -8.29 14.34
C SER A 162 1.93 -7.05 14.37
N GLY A 163 0.84 -7.06 13.61
CA GLY A 163 -0.11 -5.95 13.56
C GLY A 163 -0.16 -5.23 12.23
N ILE A 164 -0.95 -4.17 12.19
CA ILE A 164 -1.10 -3.29 11.02
C ILE A 164 -0.24 -2.04 11.24
N TYR A 165 0.37 -1.54 10.16
CA TYR A 165 1.18 -0.31 10.17
C TYR A 165 0.87 0.55 8.97
N ASN A 166 0.59 1.83 9.17
CA ASN A 166 0.57 2.84 8.11
C ASN A 166 2.01 3.08 7.64
N PHE A 167 2.42 2.35 6.61
CA PHE A 167 3.82 2.24 6.20
C PHE A 167 4.20 3.33 5.22
N CYS A 168 4.24 4.56 5.73
CA CYS A 168 4.47 5.80 5.00
C CYS A 168 5.52 6.65 5.72
N ASN A 169 6.19 7.53 4.98
CA ASN A 169 7.03 8.56 5.57
C ASN A 169 6.14 9.62 6.26
N PRO A 170 6.65 10.31 7.28
CA PRO A 170 5.91 11.38 7.95
C PRO A 170 5.52 12.53 7.01
N GLY A 171 4.35 13.09 7.24
CA GLY A 171 3.79 14.19 6.45
C GLY A 171 2.96 13.76 5.27
N ALA A 172 2.46 14.74 4.53
CA ALA A 172 1.70 14.57 3.32
C ALA A 172 2.14 15.57 2.27
N ILE A 173 2.07 15.19 1.01
CA ILE A 173 2.48 16.00 -0.13
C ILE A 173 1.48 15.80 -1.28
N SER A 174 1.13 16.87 -1.97
CA SER A 174 0.23 16.84 -3.13
C SER A 174 0.98 16.43 -4.41
N HIS A 175 0.23 16.07 -5.45
CA HIS A 175 0.82 15.79 -6.75
C HIS A 175 1.52 17.03 -7.35
N ASN A 176 0.95 18.22 -7.15
CA ASN A 176 1.55 19.46 -7.64
C ASN A 176 2.90 19.71 -6.98
N GLU A 177 2.97 19.60 -5.66
CA GLU A 177 4.24 19.75 -4.92
C GLU A 177 5.28 18.70 -5.35
N CYS A 178 4.85 17.45 -5.61
CA CYS A 178 5.73 16.43 -6.17
C CYS A 178 6.29 16.84 -7.55
N LEU A 179 5.45 17.39 -8.41
CA LEU A 179 5.85 17.82 -9.75
C LEU A 179 6.74 19.08 -9.73
N GLU A 180 6.50 19.99 -8.79
CA GLU A 180 7.42 21.13 -8.56
C GLU A 180 8.81 20.66 -8.13
N LEU A 181 8.89 19.68 -7.24
CA LEU A 181 10.16 19.05 -6.85
C LEU A 181 10.80 18.32 -8.03
N TYR A 182 10.01 17.59 -8.83
CA TYR A 182 10.49 16.92 -10.04
C TYR A 182 11.09 17.93 -11.02
N LYS A 183 10.38 19.01 -11.34
CA LYS A 183 10.89 20.10 -12.18
C LYS A 183 12.18 20.67 -11.64
N LYS A 184 12.23 20.97 -10.34
CA LYS A 184 13.40 21.60 -9.71
C LYS A 184 14.65 20.72 -9.71
N HIS A 185 14.50 19.39 -9.53
CA HIS A 185 15.62 18.51 -9.21
C HIS A 185 15.92 17.45 -10.27
N VAL A 186 14.98 17.16 -11.18
CA VAL A 186 15.08 16.06 -12.16
C VAL A 186 15.03 16.56 -13.60
N ASP A 187 14.03 17.39 -13.91
CA ASP A 187 13.77 17.88 -15.27
C ASP A 187 13.38 19.36 -15.23
N PRO A 188 14.36 20.28 -15.31
CA PRO A 188 14.08 21.72 -15.26
C PRO A 188 13.21 22.23 -16.41
N ASP A 189 13.14 21.50 -17.51
CA ASP A 189 12.36 21.88 -18.70
C ASP A 189 10.89 21.38 -18.64
N TYR A 190 10.53 20.63 -17.57
CA TYR A 190 9.19 20.09 -17.36
C TYR A 190 8.12 21.16 -17.29
#